data_d0bcded1831dfc10a91c982c68641257
#
_entry.id   d0bcded1831dfc10a91c982c68641257
#
_cell.length_a   1.000
_cell.length_b   1.000
_cell.length_c   1.000
_cell.angle_alpha   90.00
_cell.angle_beta   90.00
_cell.angle_gamma   90.00
#
_symmetry.space_group_name_H-M   'P 1'
#
loop_
_entity.id
_entity.type
_entity.pdbx_description
1 polymer ?
#
loop_
_entity_poly.entity_id
_entity_poly.type
_entity_poly.pdbx_seq_one_letter_code
_entity_poly.pdbx_strand_id
1 'polypeptide(L)'
;MRRGKLLRAFYYTALLDNEEYSPIRPLVDWLNYNGFTMITKAAKEFTDSQGRRKVKGNMDIELTVNAMELAPHVDHIVLFSGDGDFRPLVESLQRQGVRVSVVSTVRSQPPMIADELRRQADNFIELEGLRDVVGRPVREDDGTDEIYMPE
;
A
#
# COMPACT_ATOMS: atom_id res chain seq x y z
N MET A 1 6.39 -13.47 -22.79
CA MET A 1 6.41 -12.58 -21.62
C MET A 1 7.20 -13.26 -20.49
N ARG A 2 8.35 -12.73 -20.15
CA ARG A 2 9.10 -13.28 -19.03
C ARG A 2 8.41 -12.86 -17.73
N ARG A 3 7.97 -13.82 -16.94
CA ARG A 3 7.47 -13.56 -15.60
C ARG A 3 8.66 -13.27 -14.68
N GLY A 4 8.67 -12.10 -14.05
CA GLY A 4 9.64 -11.78 -13.02
C GLY A 4 9.42 -12.61 -11.76
N LYS A 5 10.47 -12.67 -10.93
CA LYS A 5 10.37 -13.23 -9.58
C LYS A 5 10.15 -12.08 -8.60
N LEU A 6 9.18 -12.23 -7.71
CA LEU A 6 8.99 -11.31 -6.61
C LEU A 6 10.17 -11.47 -5.63
N LEU A 7 10.94 -10.40 -5.46
CA LEU A 7 12.02 -10.38 -4.48
C LEU A 7 11.43 -10.21 -3.07
N ARG A 8 10.64 -9.19 -2.86
CA ARG A 8 10.07 -8.85 -1.55
C ARG A 8 8.87 -7.92 -1.70
N ALA A 9 7.88 -8.11 -0.85
CA ALA A 9 6.75 -7.19 -0.72
C ALA A 9 6.84 -6.47 0.63
N PHE A 10 6.70 -5.14 0.60
CA PHE A 10 6.74 -4.27 1.77
C PHE A 10 5.38 -3.67 2.02
N TYR A 11 5.00 -3.59 3.28
CA TYR A 11 3.82 -2.88 3.71
C TYR A 11 4.19 -1.84 4.77
N TYR A 12 3.81 -0.59 4.52
CA TYR A 12 4.14 0.55 5.38
C TYR A 12 2.89 1.02 6.09
N THR A 13 2.94 1.07 7.40
CA THR A 13 1.81 1.56 8.20
C THR A 13 2.27 2.23 9.48
N ALA A 14 1.54 3.27 9.89
CA ALA A 14 1.69 3.88 11.20
C ALA A 14 0.68 3.27 12.17
N LEU A 15 1.11 2.92 13.37
CA LEU A 15 0.29 2.36 14.43
C LEU A 15 0.21 3.37 15.58
N LEU A 16 -0.99 3.58 16.12
CA LEU A 16 -1.20 4.36 17.33
C LEU A 16 -0.76 3.53 18.55
N ASP A 17 0.21 4.04 19.29
CA ASP A 17 0.79 3.35 20.46
C ASP A 17 -0.20 3.18 21.63
N ASN A 18 -1.24 3.99 21.69
CA ASN A 18 -2.15 4.09 22.83
C ASN A 18 -3.37 3.18 22.76
N GLU A 19 -3.51 2.39 21.71
CA GLU A 19 -4.65 1.51 21.57
C GLU A 19 -4.22 0.07 21.80
N GLU A 20 -4.66 -0.53 22.89
CA GLU A 20 -4.55 -1.97 23.12
C GLU A 20 -5.24 -2.77 22.01
N TYR A 21 -6.17 -2.12 21.30
CA TYR A 21 -6.88 -2.68 20.16
C TYR A 21 -6.82 -1.73 18.96
N SER A 22 -5.96 -2.05 17.99
CA SER A 22 -5.98 -1.43 16.68
C SER A 22 -6.70 -2.34 15.68
N PRO A 23 -7.73 -1.84 14.95
CA PRO A 23 -8.44 -2.65 13.94
C PRO A 23 -7.52 -3.20 12.84
N ILE A 24 -6.39 -2.55 12.61
CA ILE A 24 -5.43 -2.96 11.58
C ILE A 24 -4.43 -4.02 12.07
N ARG A 25 -4.30 -4.23 13.38
CA ARG A 25 -3.32 -5.15 13.96
C ARG A 25 -3.48 -6.60 13.46
N PRO A 26 -4.67 -7.18 13.32
CA PRO A 26 -4.84 -8.50 12.74
C PRO A 26 -4.31 -8.61 11.31
N LEU A 27 -4.49 -7.55 10.48
CA LEU A 27 -3.94 -7.50 9.14
C LEU A 27 -2.41 -7.44 9.15
N VAL A 28 -1.83 -6.61 10.03
CA VAL A 28 -0.37 -6.49 10.21
C VAL A 28 0.24 -7.83 10.58
N ASP A 29 -0.35 -8.52 11.54
CA ASP A 29 0.11 -9.84 11.99
C ASP A 29 0.02 -10.87 10.86
N TRP A 30 -1.10 -10.90 10.14
CA TRP A 30 -1.30 -11.81 9.01
C TRP A 30 -0.26 -11.58 7.91
N LEU A 31 -0.02 -10.34 7.52
CA LEU A 31 0.97 -9.98 6.51
C LEU A 31 2.38 -10.40 6.94
N ASN A 32 2.72 -10.15 8.20
CA ASN A 32 4.02 -10.52 8.75
C ASN A 32 4.25 -12.05 8.71
N TYR A 33 3.24 -12.83 9.09
CA TYR A 33 3.30 -14.30 9.01
C TYR A 33 3.33 -14.85 7.58
N ASN A 34 2.85 -14.08 6.61
CA ASN A 34 2.78 -14.50 5.20
C ASN A 34 3.91 -13.93 4.32
N GLY A 35 5.02 -13.55 4.92
CA GLY A 35 6.25 -13.21 4.20
C GLY A 35 6.35 -11.78 3.70
N PHE A 36 5.42 -10.88 4.08
CA PHE A 36 5.55 -9.45 3.84
C PHE A 36 6.54 -8.84 4.82
N THR A 37 7.36 -7.92 4.35
CA THR A 37 8.18 -7.11 5.24
C THR A 37 7.35 -5.94 5.75
N MET A 38 7.10 -5.93 7.05
CA MET A 38 6.30 -4.89 7.69
C MET A 38 7.22 -3.78 8.19
N ILE A 39 6.96 -2.56 7.73
CA ILE A 39 7.61 -1.35 8.22
C ILE A 39 6.56 -0.55 8.99
N THR A 40 6.72 -0.51 10.28
CA THR A 40 5.79 0.17 11.19
C THR A 40 6.47 1.30 11.92
N LYS A 41 5.70 2.28 12.29
CA LYS A 41 6.15 3.41 13.09
C LYS A 41 5.03 3.87 14.00
N ALA A 42 5.38 4.29 15.22
CA ALA A 42 4.41 4.87 16.13
C ALA A 42 3.84 6.16 15.55
N ALA A 43 2.53 6.21 15.40
CA ALA A 43 1.84 7.44 15.04
C ALA A 43 1.70 8.32 16.27
N LYS A 44 1.95 9.62 16.10
CA LYS A 44 1.79 10.61 17.19
C LYS A 44 0.49 11.36 17.01
N GLU A 45 -0.31 11.39 18.06
CA GLU A 45 -1.44 12.29 18.16
C GLU A 45 -0.98 13.66 18.67
N PHE A 46 -1.47 14.71 18.09
CA PHE A 46 -1.30 16.07 18.58
C PHE A 46 -2.57 16.89 18.38
N THR A 47 -2.75 17.88 19.22
CA THR A 47 -3.85 18.84 19.10
C THR A 47 -3.36 20.06 18.38
N ASP A 48 -4.04 20.45 17.29
CA ASP A 48 -3.69 21.69 16.57
C ASP A 48 -4.12 22.94 17.34
N SER A 49 -3.74 24.10 16.81
CA SER A 49 -4.09 25.40 17.42
C SER A 49 -5.60 25.68 17.50
N GLN A 50 -6.43 24.89 16.81
CA GLN A 50 -7.89 24.97 16.80
C GLN A 50 -8.56 23.90 17.68
N GLY A 51 -7.79 23.15 18.46
CA GLY A 51 -8.29 22.10 19.34
C GLY A 51 -8.67 20.79 18.65
N ARG A 52 -8.31 20.62 17.37
CA ARG A 52 -8.60 19.38 16.62
C ARG A 52 -7.50 18.34 16.83
N ARG A 53 -7.90 17.11 17.07
CA ARG A 53 -6.98 15.97 17.11
C ARG A 53 -6.45 15.66 15.71
N LYS A 54 -5.13 15.63 15.57
CA LYS A 54 -4.45 15.20 14.34
C LYS A 54 -3.49 14.06 14.65
N VAL A 55 -3.39 13.12 13.71
CA VAL A 55 -2.45 12.01 13.77
C VAL A 55 -1.35 12.27 12.76
N LYS A 56 -0.10 12.23 13.23
CA LYS A 56 1.08 12.32 12.38
C LYS A 56 1.74 10.96 12.30
N GLY A 57 1.64 10.33 11.13
CA GLY A 57 2.15 8.99 10.89
C GLY A 57 2.43 8.73 9.42
N ASN A 58 3.05 9.71 8.73
CA ASN A 58 3.41 9.57 7.33
C ASN A 58 4.63 8.64 7.18
N MET A 59 4.54 7.67 6.28
CA MET A 59 5.56 6.66 5.99
C MET A 59 6.29 6.89 4.65
N ASP A 60 6.12 8.05 4.04
CA ASP A 60 6.66 8.34 2.70
C ASP A 60 8.19 8.33 2.67
N ILE A 61 8.83 8.79 3.75
CA ILE A 61 10.29 8.79 3.85
C ILE A 61 10.82 7.38 3.95
N GLU A 62 10.24 6.55 4.80
CA GLU A 62 10.65 5.16 4.99
C GLU A 62 10.50 4.37 3.70
N LEU A 63 9.38 4.53 2.99
CA LEU A 63 9.16 3.92 1.69
C LEU A 63 10.19 4.40 0.67
N THR A 64 10.43 5.70 0.60
CA THR A 64 11.38 6.30 -0.34
C THR A 64 12.80 5.79 -0.12
N VAL A 65 13.26 5.78 1.13
CA VAL A 65 14.60 5.27 1.49
C VAL A 65 14.74 3.81 1.10
N ASN A 66 13.77 2.97 1.44
CA ASN A 66 13.82 1.54 1.11
C ASN A 66 13.81 1.30 -0.41
N ALA A 67 13.00 2.04 -1.16
CA ALA A 67 12.97 1.92 -2.62
C ALA A 67 14.31 2.31 -3.25
N MET A 68 14.93 3.37 -2.75
CA MET A 68 16.25 3.82 -3.22
C MET A 68 17.36 2.81 -2.89
N GLU A 69 17.31 2.19 -1.71
CA GLU A 69 18.26 1.14 -1.32
C GLU A 69 18.12 -0.12 -2.17
N LEU A 70 16.88 -0.45 -2.57
CA LEU A 70 16.61 -1.63 -3.41
C LEU A 70 16.90 -1.43 -4.88
N ALA A 71 16.91 -0.19 -5.36
CA ALA A 71 17.05 0.12 -6.79
C ALA A 71 18.21 -0.59 -7.49
N PRO A 72 19.42 -0.72 -6.88
CA PRO A 72 20.53 -1.43 -7.51
C PRO A 72 20.31 -2.94 -7.64
N HIS A 73 19.34 -3.51 -6.97
CA HIS A 73 19.12 -4.95 -6.84
C HIS A 73 17.88 -5.47 -7.55
N VAL A 74 17.09 -4.58 -8.14
CA VAL A 74 15.81 -4.93 -8.78
C VAL A 74 15.72 -4.31 -10.17
N ASP A 75 14.93 -4.92 -11.03
CA ASP A 75 14.63 -4.40 -12.38
C ASP A 75 13.31 -3.64 -12.43
N HIS A 76 12.42 -3.94 -11.51
CA HIS A 76 11.06 -3.42 -11.52
C HIS A 76 10.54 -3.21 -10.10
N ILE A 77 9.97 -2.05 -9.86
CA ILE A 77 9.26 -1.72 -8.62
C ILE A 77 7.79 -1.48 -8.94
N VAL A 78 6.92 -2.09 -8.16
CA VAL A 78 5.48 -1.85 -8.22
C VAL A 78 5.09 -1.04 -6.99
N LEU A 79 4.65 0.19 -7.21
CA LEU A 79 4.27 1.13 -6.16
C LEU A 79 2.74 1.21 -6.08
N PHE A 80 2.18 0.79 -4.94
CA PHE A 80 0.77 0.96 -4.61
C PHE A 80 0.56 2.29 -3.90
N SER A 81 0.36 3.34 -4.66
CA SER A 81 0.10 4.69 -4.14
C SER A 81 -0.49 5.58 -5.23
N GLY A 82 -1.26 6.55 -4.78
CA GLY A 82 -1.76 7.63 -5.66
C GLY A 82 -1.13 8.99 -5.35
N ASP A 83 -0.22 9.06 -4.39
CA ASP A 83 0.35 10.31 -3.90
C ASP A 83 1.36 10.90 -4.88
N GLY A 84 1.05 12.10 -5.38
CA GLY A 84 1.93 12.85 -6.28
C GLY A 84 3.30 13.20 -5.69
N ASP A 85 3.44 13.21 -4.37
CA ASP A 85 4.71 13.45 -3.70
C ASP A 85 5.76 12.36 -4.01
N PHE A 86 5.34 11.19 -4.48
CA PHE A 86 6.24 10.14 -4.96
C PHE A 86 6.77 10.33 -6.39
N ARG A 87 6.34 11.35 -7.12
CA ARG A 87 6.85 11.60 -8.45
C ARG A 87 8.39 11.71 -8.50
N PRO A 88 9.06 12.47 -7.62
CA PRO A 88 10.52 12.53 -7.60
C PRO A 88 11.19 11.18 -7.35
N LEU A 89 10.57 10.34 -6.51
CA LEU A 89 11.05 8.98 -6.28
C LEU A 89 11.00 8.14 -7.57
N VAL A 90 9.86 8.15 -8.25
CA VAL A 90 9.69 7.41 -9.52
C VAL A 90 10.73 7.87 -10.55
N GLU A 91 10.89 9.17 -10.70
CA GLU A 91 11.88 9.75 -11.62
C GLU A 91 13.31 9.31 -11.26
N SER A 92 13.67 9.32 -9.99
CA SER A 92 15.00 8.87 -9.54
C SER A 92 15.24 7.38 -9.80
N LEU A 93 14.24 6.55 -9.56
CA LEU A 93 14.32 5.11 -9.85
C LEU A 93 14.49 4.85 -11.34
N GLN A 94 13.77 5.57 -12.19
CA GLN A 94 13.89 5.48 -13.65
C GLN A 94 15.28 5.88 -14.13
N ARG A 95 15.88 6.94 -13.55
CA ARG A 95 17.27 7.33 -13.86
C ARG A 95 18.28 6.25 -13.50
N GLN A 96 17.96 5.39 -12.56
CA GLN A 96 18.79 4.24 -12.16
C GLN A 96 18.50 2.98 -13.00
N GLY A 97 17.64 3.08 -14.00
CA GLY A 97 17.27 1.97 -14.88
C GLY A 97 16.20 1.04 -14.33
N VAL A 98 15.49 1.45 -13.28
CA VAL A 98 14.40 0.68 -12.70
C VAL A 98 13.09 1.03 -13.39
N ARG A 99 12.35 0.03 -13.82
CA ARG A 99 10.97 0.21 -14.30
C ARG A 99 10.03 0.39 -13.13
N VAL A 100 9.14 1.36 -13.20
CA VAL A 100 8.17 1.63 -12.13
C VAL A 100 6.76 1.54 -12.67
N SER A 101 5.99 0.62 -12.11
CA SER A 101 4.54 0.54 -12.31
C SER A 101 3.84 1.10 -11.08
N VAL A 102 2.86 1.95 -11.30
CA VAL A 102 2.03 2.52 -10.22
C VAL A 102 0.65 1.88 -10.25
N VAL A 103 0.22 1.38 -9.10
CA VAL A 103 -1.12 0.81 -8.91
C VAL A 103 -1.94 1.78 -8.07
N SER A 104 -3.02 2.26 -8.63
CA SER A 104 -3.98 3.16 -7.96
C SER A 104 -5.31 3.16 -8.72
N THR A 105 -6.17 4.12 -8.46
CA THR A 105 -7.46 4.21 -9.14
C THR A 105 -7.80 5.62 -9.58
N VAL A 106 -8.40 5.74 -10.76
CA VAL A 106 -9.05 6.96 -11.27
C VAL A 106 -10.56 6.97 -10.98
N ARG A 107 -11.11 5.86 -10.51
CA ARG A 107 -12.56 5.66 -10.36
C ARG A 107 -13.13 6.14 -9.03
N SER A 108 -12.29 6.50 -8.08
CA SER A 108 -12.71 7.20 -6.86
C SER A 108 -13.04 8.67 -7.14
N GLN A 109 -13.83 9.29 -6.26
CA GLN A 109 -14.18 10.70 -6.33
C GLN A 109 -13.73 11.44 -5.05
N PRO A 110 -12.68 12.27 -5.11
CA PRO A 110 -11.80 12.52 -6.27
C PRO A 110 -10.91 11.31 -6.60
N PRO A 111 -10.30 11.26 -7.81
CA PRO A 111 -9.35 10.19 -8.14
C PRO A 111 -8.21 10.11 -7.12
N MET A 112 -7.86 8.89 -6.70
CA MET A 112 -6.75 8.69 -5.76
C MET A 112 -5.38 8.92 -6.41
N ILE A 113 -5.27 8.66 -7.71
CA ILE A 113 -4.03 8.89 -8.44
C ILE A 113 -3.86 10.36 -8.81
N ALA A 114 -2.77 10.97 -8.38
CA ALA A 114 -2.36 12.27 -8.85
C ALA A 114 -1.89 12.19 -10.30
N ASP A 115 -2.30 13.13 -11.11
CA ASP A 115 -1.98 13.16 -12.55
C ASP A 115 -0.47 13.19 -12.82
N GLU A 116 0.26 13.94 -12.04
CA GLU A 116 1.73 14.03 -12.13
C GLU A 116 2.44 12.69 -11.88
N LEU A 117 1.94 11.89 -10.93
CA LEU A 117 2.47 10.56 -10.66
C LEU A 117 2.13 9.58 -11.80
N ARG A 118 0.90 9.64 -12.28
CA ARG A 118 0.45 8.81 -13.40
C ARG A 118 1.26 9.06 -14.66
N ARG A 119 1.56 10.32 -14.95
CA ARG A 119 2.38 10.70 -16.12
C ARG A 119 3.83 10.25 -15.99
N GLN A 120 4.38 10.24 -14.79
CA GLN A 120 5.77 9.84 -14.56
C GLN A 120 5.95 8.33 -14.62
N ALA A 121 5.00 7.54 -14.17
CA ALA A 121 5.10 6.08 -14.14
C ALA A 121 5.30 5.48 -15.53
N ASP A 122 6.09 4.40 -15.62
CA ASP A 122 6.23 3.63 -16.87
C ASP A 122 4.93 2.92 -17.24
N ASN A 123 4.21 2.43 -16.23
CA ASN A 123 2.89 1.85 -16.36
C ASN A 123 1.97 2.29 -15.24
N PHE A 124 0.73 2.50 -15.58
CA PHE A 124 -0.35 2.65 -14.62
C PHE A 124 -1.24 1.41 -14.65
N ILE A 125 -1.52 0.86 -13.49
CA ILE A 125 -2.40 -0.29 -13.32
C ILE A 125 -3.63 0.16 -12.52
N GLU A 126 -4.81 0.05 -13.13
CA GLU A 126 -6.06 0.37 -12.46
C GLU A 126 -6.38 -0.70 -11.41
N LEU A 127 -6.56 -0.28 -10.17
CA LEU A 127 -6.77 -1.18 -9.03
C LEU A 127 -8.02 -2.05 -9.21
N GLU A 128 -9.11 -1.48 -9.72
CA GLU A 128 -10.32 -2.26 -9.96
C GLU A 128 -10.14 -3.36 -11.01
N GLY A 129 -9.27 -3.13 -12.00
CA GLY A 129 -8.94 -4.15 -13.01
C GLY A 129 -8.25 -5.39 -12.43
N LEU A 130 -7.65 -5.27 -11.25
CA LEU A 130 -7.05 -6.40 -10.53
C LEU A 130 -8.09 -7.25 -9.79
N ARG A 131 -9.28 -6.74 -9.58
CA ARG A 131 -10.33 -7.45 -8.83
C ARG A 131 -10.65 -8.82 -9.43
N ASP A 132 -10.72 -8.91 -10.75
CA ASP A 132 -11.02 -10.16 -11.45
C ASP A 132 -9.85 -11.15 -11.42
N VAL A 133 -8.63 -10.66 -11.19
CA VAL A 133 -7.41 -11.48 -11.14
C VAL A 133 -7.13 -11.99 -9.73
N VAL A 134 -7.32 -11.14 -8.71
CA VAL A 134 -6.94 -11.42 -7.31
C VAL A 134 -8.15 -11.56 -6.38
N GLY A 135 -9.33 -11.11 -6.82
CA GLY A 135 -10.56 -11.19 -6.03
C GLY A 135 -11.02 -12.65 -5.88
N ARG A 136 -11.51 -12.98 -4.70
CA ARG A 136 -12.25 -14.23 -4.52
C ARG A 136 -13.62 -14.07 -5.19
N PRO A 137 -14.16 -15.16 -5.82
CA PRO A 137 -15.56 -15.13 -6.25
C PRO A 137 -16.44 -14.74 -5.07
N VAL A 138 -17.35 -13.82 -5.30
CA VAL A 138 -18.39 -13.53 -4.31
C VAL A 138 -19.14 -14.85 -4.11
N ARG A 139 -19.07 -15.41 -2.90
CA ARG A 139 -19.99 -16.49 -2.54
C ARG A 139 -21.38 -15.89 -2.62
N GLU A 140 -22.21 -16.40 -3.51
CA GLU A 140 -23.63 -16.15 -3.40
C GLU A 140 -24.02 -16.71 -2.04
N ASP A 141 -24.48 -15.83 -1.18
CA ASP A 141 -25.00 -16.18 0.14
C ASP A 141 -26.27 -16.96 -0.13
N ASP A 142 -26.21 -18.27 -0.05
CA ASP A 142 -27.37 -19.14 -0.27
C ASP A 142 -28.34 -19.16 0.93
N GLY A 143 -28.15 -18.21 1.85
CA GLY A 143 -29.07 -17.98 2.96
C GLY A 143 -29.15 -19.11 3.98
N THR A 144 -28.20 -20.04 3.95
CA THR A 144 -28.08 -21.11 4.93
C THR A 144 -26.93 -20.87 5.90
N ASP A 145 -26.99 -19.77 6.63
CA ASP A 145 -26.24 -19.65 7.89
C ASP A 145 -26.95 -20.54 8.93
N GLU A 146 -26.65 -21.82 8.89
CA GLU A 146 -26.84 -22.62 10.09
C GLU A 146 -25.84 -22.11 11.12
N ILE A 147 -26.35 -21.34 12.07
CA ILE A 147 -25.63 -20.95 13.27
C ILE A 147 -25.25 -22.24 13.99
N TYR A 148 -24.01 -22.71 13.80
CA TYR A 148 -23.45 -23.75 14.65
C TYR A 148 -23.24 -23.16 16.03
N MET A 149 -24.14 -23.48 16.95
CA MET A 149 -23.91 -23.26 18.38
C MET A 149 -23.20 -24.51 18.92
N PRO A 150 -21.94 -24.40 19.35
CA PRO A 150 -21.31 -25.47 20.07
C PRO A 150 -22.04 -25.68 21.41
N GLU A 151 -22.41 -26.89 21.67
CA GLU A 151 -22.93 -27.28 23.00
C GLU A 151 -21.86 -27.10 24.07
#